data_6d735f8245c48075c95d90546833c7cb
#
_entry.id   6d735f8245c48075c95d90546833c7cb
#
_cell.length_a   1.000
_cell.length_b   1.000
_cell.length_c   1.000
_cell.angle_alpha   90.00
_cell.angle_beta   90.00
_cell.angle_gamma   90.00
#
_symmetry.space_group_name_H-M   'P 1'
#
loop_
_entity.id
_entity.type
_entity.pdbx_description
1 polymer ?
#
loop_
_entity_poly.entity_id
_entity_poly.type
_entity_poly.pdbx_seq_one_letter_code
_entity_poly.pdbx_strand_id
1 'polypeptide(L)'
;LKAKLISAALSALFLLGCEETSKLQEVELPVAAVQTAGFPKAAVKVDTTLTLKVLFQPANGCGRFSRADSVKTDQVTEIRLFAAYPTAEMKAVCTDVAKLNTFSFQFKTTTIGKHYFRFWQSEGKYLEEVVEVK
;
A
#
# COMPACT_ATOMS: atom_id res chain seq x y z
N LEU A 1 -20.45 72.64 -1.27
CA LEU A 1 -20.59 71.30 -1.83
C LEU A 1 -19.42 70.40 -1.44
N LYS A 2 -19.58 69.69 -0.33
CA LYS A 2 -18.56 68.81 0.15
C LYS A 2 -19.08 67.40 0.09
N ALA A 3 -18.62 66.64 -0.86
CA ALA A 3 -18.85 65.21 -0.86
C ALA A 3 -17.86 64.55 0.12
N LYS A 4 -18.40 64.02 1.18
CA LYS A 4 -17.62 63.20 2.09
C LYS A 4 -17.62 61.76 1.58
N LEU A 5 -16.50 61.37 1.09
CA LEU A 5 -16.20 59.97 0.79
C LEU A 5 -15.95 59.26 2.13
N ILE A 6 -16.88 58.45 2.53
CA ILE A 6 -16.68 57.49 3.60
C ILE A 6 -16.10 56.26 2.98
N SER A 7 -14.80 56.10 3.16
CA SER A 7 -14.11 54.87 2.81
C SER A 7 -14.39 53.83 3.88
N ALA A 8 -15.29 52.93 3.60
CA ALA A 8 -15.48 51.74 4.41
C ALA A 8 -14.38 50.73 4.09
N ALA A 9 -13.38 50.66 4.91
CA ALA A 9 -12.39 49.60 4.86
C ALA A 9 -13.02 48.30 5.33
N LEU A 10 -13.38 47.47 4.39
CA LEU A 10 -13.88 46.14 4.67
C LEU A 10 -12.66 45.24 4.93
N SER A 11 -12.28 45.08 6.17
CA SER A 11 -11.28 44.14 6.60
C SER A 11 -11.85 42.73 6.46
N ALA A 12 -11.56 42.10 5.35
CA ALA A 12 -11.82 40.69 5.18
C ALA A 12 -10.80 39.91 6.03
N LEU A 13 -11.26 39.45 7.19
CA LEU A 13 -10.54 38.50 8.01
C LEU A 13 -10.59 37.17 7.28
N PHE A 14 -9.52 36.85 6.55
CA PHE A 14 -9.32 35.51 6.09
C PHE A 14 -8.86 34.66 7.28
N LEU A 15 -9.80 33.95 7.85
CA LEU A 15 -9.51 32.86 8.75
C LEU A 15 -8.95 31.72 7.87
N LEU A 16 -7.65 31.72 7.67
CA LEU A 16 -6.95 30.55 7.17
C LEU A 16 -6.98 29.51 8.28
N GLY A 17 -8.01 28.69 8.27
CA GLY A 17 -8.04 27.49 9.09
C GLY A 17 -6.94 26.56 8.61
N CYS A 18 -5.85 26.46 9.36
CA CYS A 18 -4.92 25.36 9.19
C CYS A 18 -5.63 24.11 9.68
N GLU A 19 -6.16 23.33 8.77
CA GLU A 19 -6.55 21.97 9.08
C GLU A 19 -5.27 21.17 9.27
N GLU A 20 -4.85 21.02 10.50
CA GLU A 20 -3.87 20.03 10.85
C GLU A 20 -4.48 18.66 10.63
N THR A 21 -4.19 18.08 9.46
CA THR A 21 -4.57 16.73 9.19
C THR A 21 -3.75 15.81 10.10
N SER A 22 -4.41 15.12 11.00
CA SER A 22 -3.85 14.11 11.91
C SER A 22 -3.16 12.93 11.20
N LYS A 23 -3.09 12.96 9.87
CA LYS A 23 -2.46 11.95 9.02
C LYS A 23 -0.93 11.91 9.09
N LEU A 24 -0.31 12.89 9.71
CA LEU A 24 1.16 12.98 9.81
C LEU A 24 1.76 12.21 10.99
N GLN A 25 0.94 11.48 11.74
CA GLN A 25 1.40 10.75 12.93
C GLN A 25 1.60 9.25 12.69
N GLU A 26 1.68 8.85 11.43
CA GLU A 26 1.99 7.47 11.06
C GLU A 26 3.26 7.41 10.25
N VAL A 27 3.99 6.31 10.39
CA VAL A 27 5.16 6.00 9.59
C VAL A 27 4.91 4.75 8.77
N GLU A 28 5.25 4.79 7.50
CA GLU A 28 5.22 3.63 6.63
C GLU A 28 6.57 2.92 6.60
N LEU A 29 6.55 1.62 6.75
CA LEU A 29 7.72 0.78 6.62
C LEU A 29 7.40 -0.40 5.71
N PRO A 30 8.40 -0.85 4.91
CA PRO A 30 8.21 -2.06 4.13
C PRO A 30 8.02 -3.26 5.06
N VAL A 31 7.14 -4.16 4.65
CA VAL A 31 6.84 -5.37 5.41
C VAL A 31 7.12 -6.60 4.57
N ALA A 32 7.74 -7.61 5.18
CA ALA A 32 8.11 -8.83 4.50
C ALA A 32 6.89 -9.68 4.15
N ALA A 33 6.87 -10.18 2.93
CA ALA A 33 5.94 -11.23 2.54
C ALA A 33 6.32 -12.53 3.27
N VAL A 34 5.32 -13.23 3.79
CA VAL A 34 5.52 -14.47 4.55
C VAL A 34 5.12 -15.68 3.72
N GLN A 35 4.02 -15.59 3.01
CA GLN A 35 3.40 -16.71 2.33
C GLN A 35 2.49 -16.19 1.22
N THR A 36 2.30 -17.01 0.19
CA THR A 36 1.38 -16.73 -0.90
C THR A 36 0.21 -17.70 -0.88
N ALA A 37 -0.89 -17.31 -1.53
CA ALA A 37 -2.06 -18.15 -1.73
C ALA A 37 -2.75 -17.80 -3.06
N GLY A 38 -3.50 -18.74 -3.60
CA GLY A 38 -4.25 -18.52 -4.84
C GLY A 38 -3.41 -18.64 -6.11
N PHE A 39 -2.16 -18.96 -6.01
CA PHE A 39 -1.31 -19.20 -7.19
C PHE A 39 -1.57 -20.62 -7.74
N PRO A 40 -2.00 -20.73 -9.01
CA PRO A 40 -2.27 -22.05 -9.60
C PRO A 40 -0.97 -22.80 -9.83
N LYS A 41 -0.99 -24.10 -9.55
CA LYS A 41 0.14 -25.00 -9.80
C LYS A 41 0.17 -25.52 -11.23
N ALA A 42 -0.97 -25.52 -11.90
CA ALA A 42 -1.11 -25.92 -13.28
C ALA A 42 -1.24 -24.69 -14.19
N ALA A 43 -0.89 -24.85 -15.47
CA ALA A 43 -1.06 -23.79 -16.45
C ALA A 43 -2.53 -23.39 -16.58
N VAL A 44 -2.78 -22.10 -16.69
CA VAL A 44 -4.11 -21.53 -16.86
C VAL A 44 -4.28 -20.99 -18.27
N LYS A 45 -5.51 -20.92 -18.74
CA LYS A 45 -5.80 -20.39 -20.07
C LYS A 45 -5.66 -18.87 -20.08
N VAL A 46 -5.30 -18.34 -21.24
CA VAL A 46 -5.35 -16.89 -21.51
C VAL A 46 -6.75 -16.35 -21.26
N ASP A 47 -6.87 -15.09 -20.87
CA ASP A 47 -8.12 -14.41 -20.49
C ASP A 47 -8.81 -14.94 -19.22
N THR A 48 -8.05 -15.62 -18.37
CA THR A 48 -8.50 -16.00 -17.04
C THR A 48 -8.15 -14.91 -16.04
N THR A 49 -9.07 -14.59 -15.16
CA THR A 49 -8.79 -13.68 -14.04
C THR A 49 -8.53 -14.48 -12.78
N LEU A 50 -7.35 -14.30 -12.21
CA LEU A 50 -6.93 -14.96 -10.98
C LEU A 50 -6.97 -13.97 -9.82
N THR A 51 -7.41 -14.42 -8.66
CA THR A 51 -7.25 -13.66 -7.41
C THR A 51 -6.04 -14.23 -6.68
N LEU A 52 -4.94 -13.47 -6.70
CA LEU A 52 -3.68 -13.84 -6.08
C LEU A 52 -3.56 -13.16 -4.72
N LYS A 53 -2.97 -13.85 -3.77
CA LYS A 53 -2.86 -13.38 -2.40
C LYS A 53 -1.44 -13.50 -1.90
N VAL A 54 -1.04 -12.52 -1.10
CA VAL A 54 0.19 -12.57 -0.34
C VAL A 54 -0.12 -12.21 1.11
N LEU A 55 0.40 -13.01 2.02
CA LEU A 55 0.25 -12.82 3.44
C LEU A 55 1.50 -12.16 3.99
N PHE A 56 1.30 -11.23 4.90
CA PHE A 56 2.38 -10.49 5.55
C PHE A 56 2.05 -10.27 7.02
N GLN A 57 3.10 -10.11 7.81
CA GLN A 57 2.96 -9.88 9.24
C GLN A 57 3.64 -8.56 9.61
N PRO A 58 2.89 -7.54 10.04
CA PRO A 58 3.47 -6.32 10.56
C PRO A 58 4.38 -6.58 11.76
N ALA A 59 5.23 -5.63 12.10
CA ALA A 59 6.18 -5.76 13.20
C ALA A 59 5.52 -5.80 14.58
N ASN A 60 4.31 -5.23 14.71
CA ASN A 60 3.53 -5.23 15.94
C ASN A 60 2.03 -5.15 15.64
N GLY A 61 1.20 -5.24 16.68
CA GLY A 61 -0.25 -5.27 16.54
C GLY A 61 -0.91 -3.96 16.11
N CYS A 62 -0.19 -2.84 16.10
CA CYS A 62 -0.67 -1.58 15.57
C CYS A 62 -0.44 -1.41 14.07
N GLY A 63 0.40 -2.26 13.48
CA GLY A 63 0.68 -2.22 12.06
C GLY A 63 -0.55 -2.58 11.22
N ARG A 64 -0.82 -1.79 10.21
CA ARG A 64 -1.91 -2.03 9.27
C ARG A 64 -1.39 -1.91 7.84
N PHE A 65 -2.06 -2.57 6.91
CA PHE A 65 -1.73 -2.42 5.50
C PHE A 65 -1.85 -0.94 5.10
N SER A 66 -0.84 -0.45 4.41
CA SER A 66 -0.83 0.91 3.89
C SER A 66 -0.97 0.94 2.37
N ARG A 67 -0.01 0.34 1.68
CA ARG A 67 0.01 0.30 0.22
C ARG A 67 0.89 -0.81 -0.30
N ALA A 68 0.75 -1.08 -1.59
CA ALA A 68 1.63 -1.98 -2.33
C ALA A 68 2.24 -1.23 -3.51
N ASP A 69 3.55 -1.31 -3.66
CA ASP A 69 4.24 -0.85 -4.85
C ASP A 69 4.52 -2.04 -5.75
N SER A 70 4.27 -1.88 -7.04
CA SER A 70 4.60 -2.91 -8.01
C SER A 70 5.37 -2.33 -9.19
N VAL A 71 6.38 -3.06 -9.63
CA VAL A 71 7.16 -2.74 -10.81
C VAL A 71 7.15 -3.95 -11.72
N LYS A 72 6.69 -3.76 -12.95
CA LYS A 72 6.65 -4.82 -13.96
C LYS A 72 7.74 -4.57 -14.98
N THR A 73 8.62 -5.55 -15.18
CA THR A 73 9.65 -5.56 -16.21
C THR A 73 9.51 -6.86 -16.99
N ASP A 74 9.11 -6.79 -18.26
CA ASP A 74 8.77 -7.93 -19.07
C ASP A 74 7.68 -8.80 -18.41
N GLN A 75 8.00 -10.04 -18.06
CA GLN A 75 7.07 -10.96 -17.40
C GLN A 75 7.37 -11.13 -15.90
N VAL A 76 8.17 -10.25 -15.33
CA VAL A 76 8.50 -10.22 -13.91
C VAL A 76 7.81 -9.06 -13.24
N THR A 77 7.02 -9.33 -12.22
CA THR A 77 6.36 -8.32 -11.39
C THR A 77 6.95 -8.38 -9.99
N GLU A 78 7.59 -7.30 -9.56
CA GLU A 78 8.08 -7.17 -8.20
C GLU A 78 7.09 -6.36 -7.36
N ILE A 79 6.74 -6.88 -6.21
CA ILE A 79 5.75 -6.29 -5.31
C ILE A 79 6.39 -6.08 -3.94
N ARG A 80 6.28 -4.87 -3.43
CA ARG A 80 6.69 -4.49 -2.09
C ARG A 80 5.49 -3.97 -1.33
N LEU A 81 5.21 -4.58 -0.18
CA LEU A 81 4.13 -4.18 0.71
C LEU A 81 4.63 -3.22 1.78
N PHE A 82 3.78 -2.31 2.18
CA PHE A 82 4.06 -1.35 3.25
C PHE A 82 2.97 -1.42 4.31
N ALA A 83 3.41 -1.36 5.55
CA ALA A 83 2.54 -1.24 6.70
C ALA A 83 2.73 0.12 7.35
N ALA A 84 1.66 0.71 7.86
CA ALA A 84 1.68 1.96 8.59
C ALA A 84 1.60 1.68 10.09
N TYR A 85 2.39 2.44 10.84
CA TYR A 85 2.49 2.33 12.29
C TYR A 85 2.31 3.69 12.94
N PRO A 86 1.69 3.76 14.13
CA PRO A 86 1.65 5.01 14.87
C PRO A 86 3.07 5.42 15.28
N THR A 87 3.34 6.71 15.26
CA THR A 87 4.60 7.26 15.78
C THR A 87 4.63 7.22 17.30
N ALA A 88 5.82 7.35 17.88
CA ALA A 88 5.98 7.41 19.34
C ALA A 88 5.19 8.55 20.00
N GLU A 89 4.96 9.63 19.26
CA GLU A 89 4.18 10.79 19.73
C GLU A 89 2.71 10.46 19.98
N MET A 90 2.16 9.47 19.29
CA MET A 90 0.77 9.03 19.49
C MET A 90 0.57 8.26 20.79
N LYS A 91 1.63 7.83 21.45
CA LYS A 91 1.59 7.05 22.70
C LYS A 91 0.68 5.82 22.62
N ALA A 92 0.59 5.22 21.46
CA ALA A 92 -0.22 4.04 21.24
C ALA A 92 0.40 2.83 21.95
N VAL A 93 -0.44 2.01 22.56
CA VAL A 93 -0.03 0.73 23.13
C VAL A 93 -0.27 -0.37 22.11
N CYS A 94 0.79 -1.00 21.64
CA CYS A 94 0.72 -2.02 20.61
C CYS A 94 1.10 -3.39 21.20
N THR A 95 0.38 -4.43 20.76
CA THR A 95 0.79 -5.81 21.08
C THR A 95 2.09 -6.15 20.36
N ASP A 96 2.92 -6.99 20.97
CA ASP A 96 4.23 -7.37 20.40
C ASP A 96 4.10 -8.19 19.12
N VAL A 97 3.01 -8.93 18.98
CA VAL A 97 2.77 -9.83 17.85
C VAL A 97 1.56 -9.35 17.07
N ALA A 98 1.77 -9.11 15.78
CA ALA A 98 0.70 -8.81 14.84
C ALA A 98 0.08 -10.09 14.29
N LYS A 99 -1.17 -10.00 13.85
CA LYS A 99 -1.82 -11.05 13.07
C LYS A 99 -1.29 -11.03 11.63
N LEU A 100 -1.35 -12.18 10.98
CA LEU A 100 -1.14 -12.25 9.54
C LEU A 100 -2.24 -11.49 8.82
N ASN A 101 -1.85 -10.59 7.94
CA ASN A 101 -2.74 -9.84 7.07
C ASN A 101 -2.61 -10.38 5.64
N THR A 102 -3.67 -10.21 4.86
CA THR A 102 -3.70 -10.66 3.47
C THR A 102 -3.84 -9.45 2.54
N PHE A 103 -2.97 -9.36 1.57
CA PHE A 103 -3.13 -8.49 0.42
C PHE A 103 -3.57 -9.33 -0.77
N SER A 104 -4.73 -8.98 -1.35
CA SER A 104 -5.28 -9.66 -2.51
C SER A 104 -5.25 -8.74 -3.72
N PHE A 105 -4.88 -9.28 -4.86
CA PHE A 105 -4.90 -8.55 -6.12
C PHE A 105 -5.36 -9.47 -7.25
N GLN A 106 -5.87 -8.86 -8.31
CA GLN A 106 -6.31 -9.60 -9.47
C GLN A 106 -5.24 -9.56 -10.56
N PHE A 107 -5.04 -10.71 -11.17
CA PHE A 107 -4.17 -10.86 -12.32
C PHE A 107 -4.96 -11.46 -13.48
N LYS A 108 -5.07 -10.70 -14.58
CA LYS A 108 -5.68 -11.19 -15.80
C LYS A 108 -4.59 -11.73 -16.72
N THR A 109 -4.72 -12.97 -17.12
CA THR A 109 -3.77 -13.66 -17.98
C THR A 109 -3.97 -13.23 -19.43
N THR A 110 -3.24 -12.23 -19.88
CA THR A 110 -3.39 -11.68 -21.24
C THR A 110 -2.33 -12.20 -22.22
N THR A 111 -1.21 -12.67 -21.73
CA THR A 111 -0.06 -13.10 -22.54
C THR A 111 0.33 -14.52 -22.17
N ILE A 112 0.51 -15.37 -23.20
CA ILE A 112 1.00 -16.74 -23.03
C ILE A 112 2.44 -16.73 -22.54
N GLY A 113 2.76 -17.65 -21.64
CA GLY A 113 4.09 -17.84 -21.10
C GLY A 113 4.10 -17.84 -19.57
N LYS A 114 5.28 -17.81 -19.01
CA LYS A 114 5.48 -17.79 -17.55
C LYS A 114 5.53 -16.36 -17.07
N HIS A 115 4.70 -16.05 -16.08
CA HIS A 115 4.67 -14.78 -15.39
C HIS A 115 5.20 -14.97 -13.98
N TYR A 116 6.25 -14.24 -13.63
CA TYR A 116 6.94 -14.34 -12.35
C TYR A 116 6.49 -13.22 -11.43
N PHE A 117 6.21 -13.57 -10.17
CA PHE A 117 5.87 -12.63 -9.11
C PHE A 117 6.92 -12.73 -8.03
N ARG A 118 7.50 -11.61 -7.66
CA ARG A 118 8.53 -11.50 -6.64
C ARG A 118 8.04 -10.57 -5.54
N PHE A 119 7.85 -11.12 -4.35
CA PHE A 119 7.40 -10.36 -3.20
C PHE A 119 8.58 -10.08 -2.28
N TRP A 120 8.83 -8.82 -2.02
CA TRP A 120 9.95 -8.41 -1.19
C TRP A 120 9.84 -8.98 0.23
N GLN A 121 10.93 -9.48 0.77
CA GLN A 121 11.05 -9.96 2.14
C GLN A 121 12.08 -9.16 2.93
N SER A 122 13.25 -8.97 2.38
CA SER A 122 14.34 -8.18 2.90
C SER A 122 15.24 -7.78 1.74
N GLU A 123 16.28 -7.02 2.00
CA GLU A 123 17.21 -6.62 0.95
C GLU A 123 17.81 -7.84 0.25
N GLY A 124 17.60 -7.90 -1.06
CA GLY A 124 18.06 -9.01 -1.89
C GLY A 124 17.30 -10.32 -1.74
N LYS A 125 16.25 -10.36 -0.91
CA LYS A 125 15.49 -11.58 -0.65
C LYS A 125 14.02 -11.40 -1.03
N TYR A 126 13.50 -12.34 -1.83
CA TYR A 126 12.13 -12.32 -2.33
C TYR A 126 11.46 -13.68 -2.17
N LEU A 127 10.17 -13.65 -1.90
CA LEU A 127 9.29 -14.81 -2.04
C LEU A 127 8.82 -14.85 -3.49
N GLU A 128 9.06 -15.92 -4.20
CA GLU A 128 8.81 -16.02 -5.63
C GLU A 128 7.68 -17.00 -5.96
N GLU A 129 6.86 -16.61 -6.92
CA GLU A 129 5.79 -17.44 -7.48
C GLU A 129 5.76 -17.31 -9.01
N VAL A 130 5.21 -18.31 -9.66
CA VAL A 130 5.07 -18.32 -11.11
C VAL A 130 3.64 -18.69 -11.50
N VAL A 131 3.11 -18.01 -12.50
CA VAL A 131 1.85 -18.37 -13.15
C VAL A 131 2.17 -18.69 -14.61
N GLU A 132 1.88 -19.90 -15.03
CA GLU A 132 2.02 -20.30 -16.43
C GLU A 132 0.70 -20.15 -17.18
N VAL A 133 0.75 -19.44 -18.30
CA VAL A 133 -0.42 -19.16 -19.15
C VAL A 133 -0.26 -19.86 -20.49
N LYS A 134 -1.27 -20.62 -20.89
CA LYS A 134 -1.31 -21.36 -22.16
C LYS A 134 -2.44 -20.92 -23.08
#